data_5a12f4356f75bb82c3aeaaa05e6ccf71
#
_entry.id   5a12f4356f75bb82c3aeaaa05e6ccf71
#
_cell.length_a   1.000
_cell.length_b   1.000
_cell.length_c   1.000
_cell.angle_alpha   90.00
_cell.angle_beta   90.00
_cell.angle_gamma   90.00
#
_symmetry.space_group_name_H-M   'P 1'
#
loop_
_entity.id
_entity.type
_entity.pdbx_description
1 polymer ?
#
loop_
_entity_poly.entity_id
_entity_poly.type
_entity_poly.pdbx_seq_one_letter_code
_entity_poly.pdbx_strand_id
1 'polypeptide(L)'
;MALPLAGYRVLELAHLIAGPVCGMYLADMGADVVKIESPAGGDAARTVYDPLLGGDSAVFLTVNRNKRSVALDLARPEGHAVFARLAGGRSRGSTCSCRRWAGSWR
;
A
#
# COMPACT_ATOMS: atom_id res chain seq x y z
N MET A 1 1.31 24.06 -10.23
CA MET A 1 0.30 24.01 -9.16
C MET A 1 0.48 22.72 -8.39
N ALA A 2 0.51 22.79 -7.06
CA ALA A 2 0.65 21.60 -6.24
C ALA A 2 -0.66 20.78 -6.25
N LEU A 3 -0.53 19.45 -6.24
CA LEU A 3 -1.68 18.56 -6.12
C LEU A 3 -2.28 18.64 -4.70
N PRO A 4 -3.59 18.37 -4.53
CA PRO A 4 -4.30 18.58 -3.26
C PRO A 4 -3.69 17.87 -2.07
N LEU A 5 -3.11 16.68 -2.28
CA LEU A 5 -2.50 15.87 -1.23
C LEU A 5 -0.97 15.85 -1.27
N ALA A 6 -0.36 16.82 -1.96
CA ALA A 6 1.10 16.95 -1.96
C ALA A 6 1.64 17.14 -0.53
N GLY A 7 2.66 16.35 -0.17
CA GLY A 7 3.27 16.38 1.17
C GLY A 7 2.63 15.44 2.19
N TYR A 8 1.53 14.78 1.87
CA TYR A 8 0.95 13.73 2.70
C TYR A 8 1.54 12.37 2.36
N ARG A 9 1.85 11.58 3.37
CA ARG A 9 2.22 10.18 3.21
C ARG A 9 1.09 9.27 3.66
N VAL A 10 0.81 8.24 2.87
CA VAL A 10 -0.21 7.23 3.15
C VAL A 10 0.47 5.87 3.20
N LEU A 11 0.23 5.10 4.25
CA LEU A 11 0.61 3.69 4.32
C LEU A 11 -0.62 2.84 4.02
N GLU A 12 -0.52 2.03 2.98
CA GLU A 12 -1.59 1.15 2.52
C GLU A 12 -1.26 -0.29 2.87
N LEU A 13 -2.15 -0.92 3.66
CA LEU A 13 -2.04 -2.33 4.04
C LEU A 13 -3.18 -3.16 3.41
N ALA A 14 -3.76 -2.67 2.33
CA ALA A 14 -4.92 -3.28 1.70
C ALA A 14 -4.52 -4.25 0.58
N HIS A 15 -5.44 -5.14 0.24
CA HIS A 15 -5.29 -6.15 -0.79
C HIS A 15 -6.42 -6.11 -1.80
N LEU A 16 -6.20 -6.74 -2.94
CA LEU A 16 -7.18 -6.94 -4.00
C LEU A 16 -7.60 -5.62 -4.67
N ILE A 17 -8.81 -5.12 -4.42
CA ILE A 17 -9.40 -4.05 -5.21
C ILE A 17 -9.80 -2.83 -4.37
N ALA A 18 -10.68 -2.98 -3.39
CA ALA A 18 -11.32 -1.83 -2.73
C ALA A 18 -10.33 -0.89 -2.03
N GLY A 19 -9.47 -1.43 -1.16
CA GLY A 19 -8.44 -0.65 -0.50
C GLY A 19 -7.40 -0.09 -1.47
N PRO A 20 -6.85 -0.91 -2.39
CA PRO A 20 -5.93 -0.43 -3.42
C PRO A 20 -6.51 0.68 -4.32
N VAL A 21 -7.78 0.64 -4.69
CA VAL A 21 -8.45 1.73 -5.42
C VAL A 21 -8.46 3.02 -4.60
N CYS A 22 -8.77 2.94 -3.31
CA CYS A 22 -8.72 4.10 -2.41
C CYS A 22 -7.29 4.71 -2.39
N GLY A 23 -6.28 3.88 -2.18
CA GLY A 23 -4.89 4.32 -2.20
C GLY A 23 -4.46 4.91 -3.56
N MET A 24 -4.96 4.35 -4.64
CA MET A 24 -4.71 4.87 -5.99
C MET A 24 -5.27 6.28 -6.17
N TYR A 25 -6.50 6.54 -5.74
CA TYR A 25 -7.07 7.88 -5.80
C TYR A 25 -6.29 8.89 -4.95
N LEU A 26 -5.83 8.49 -3.77
CA LEU A 26 -4.98 9.34 -2.93
C LEU A 26 -3.65 9.65 -3.63
N ALA A 27 -3.05 8.66 -4.27
CA ALA A 27 -1.82 8.82 -5.03
C ALA A 27 -2.02 9.74 -6.25
N ASP A 28 -3.12 9.58 -6.98
CA ASP A 28 -3.46 10.44 -8.11
C ASP A 28 -3.66 11.91 -7.69
N MET A 29 -4.09 12.14 -6.45
CA MET A 29 -4.20 13.47 -5.86
C MET A 29 -2.88 14.01 -5.27
N GLY A 30 -1.79 13.28 -5.41
CA GLY A 30 -0.45 13.74 -5.05
C GLY A 30 0.10 13.22 -3.73
N ALA A 31 -0.60 12.34 -3.03
CA ALA A 31 -0.07 11.71 -1.83
C ALA A 31 1.09 10.75 -2.16
N ASP A 32 2.07 10.68 -1.28
CA ASP A 32 3.12 9.66 -1.30
C ASP A 32 2.58 8.36 -0.71
N VAL A 33 1.99 7.51 -1.55
CA VAL A 33 1.39 6.25 -1.11
C VAL A 33 2.42 5.13 -1.12
N VAL A 34 2.64 4.55 0.05
CA VAL A 34 3.52 3.39 0.24
C VAL A 34 2.67 2.17 0.56
N LYS A 35 2.64 1.23 -0.37
CA LYS A 35 1.96 -0.05 -0.21
C LYS A 35 2.86 -1.01 0.56
N ILE A 36 2.38 -1.47 1.70
CA ILE A 36 3.06 -2.47 2.51
C ILE A 36 2.57 -3.85 2.08
N GLU A 37 3.49 -4.68 1.62
CA GLU A 37 3.19 -6.01 1.12
C GLU A 37 3.94 -7.08 1.91
N SER A 38 3.35 -8.29 1.99
CA SER A 38 4.02 -9.44 2.57
C SER A 38 5.21 -9.88 1.70
N PRO A 39 6.36 -10.24 2.28
CA PRO A 39 7.46 -10.85 1.52
C PRO A 39 7.09 -12.18 0.88
N ALA A 40 6.04 -12.85 1.38
CA ALA A 40 5.55 -14.14 0.89
C ALA A 40 4.58 -14.00 -0.30
N GLY A 41 4.92 -13.21 -1.31
CA GLY A 41 4.15 -13.09 -2.55
C GLY A 41 3.42 -11.77 -2.75
N GLY A 42 3.41 -10.88 -1.76
CA GLY A 42 2.81 -9.55 -1.89
C GLY A 42 1.28 -9.55 -1.85
N ASP A 43 0.69 -8.58 -2.53
CA ASP A 43 -0.77 -8.46 -2.67
C ASP A 43 -1.33 -9.67 -3.44
N ALA A 44 -2.41 -10.24 -2.92
CA ALA A 44 -3.10 -11.36 -3.57
C ALA A 44 -3.55 -11.03 -5.00
N ALA A 45 -3.81 -9.77 -5.32
CA ALA A 45 -4.17 -9.34 -6.67
C ALA A 45 -3.07 -9.62 -7.72
N ARG A 46 -1.82 -9.81 -7.31
CA ARG A 46 -0.73 -10.17 -8.22
C ARG A 46 -0.94 -11.54 -8.87
N THR A 47 -1.54 -12.48 -8.15
CA THR A 47 -1.62 -13.89 -8.54
C THR A 47 -3.04 -14.46 -8.65
N VAL A 48 -4.04 -13.83 -8.01
CA VAL A 48 -5.45 -14.28 -8.07
C VAL A 48 -6.06 -14.10 -9.45
N TYR A 49 -5.64 -13.08 -10.16
CA TYR A 49 -6.07 -12.80 -11.53
C TYR A 49 -4.99 -13.23 -12.51
N ASP A 50 -5.38 -13.57 -13.73
CA ASP A 50 -4.46 -14.03 -14.76
C ASP A 50 -3.33 -13.02 -15.00
N PRO A 51 -2.06 -13.45 -14.92
CA PRO A 51 -0.93 -12.58 -15.18
C PRO A 51 -0.84 -12.26 -16.68
N LEU A 52 -0.79 -10.98 -17.02
CA LEU A 52 -0.67 -10.54 -18.41
C LEU A 52 0.74 -10.11 -18.79
N LEU A 53 1.45 -9.40 -17.92
CA LEU A 53 2.76 -8.82 -18.23
C LEU A 53 3.72 -8.99 -17.07
N GLY A 54 4.86 -9.64 -17.30
CA GLY A 54 5.93 -9.73 -16.31
C GLY A 54 5.58 -10.47 -15.03
N GLY A 55 4.51 -11.27 -15.02
CA GLY A 55 4.08 -12.05 -13.86
C GLY A 55 3.06 -11.37 -12.95
N ASP A 56 2.74 -10.10 -13.15
CA ASP A 56 1.69 -9.39 -12.41
C ASP A 56 0.38 -9.36 -13.21
N SER A 57 -0.76 -9.39 -12.51
CA SER A 57 -2.06 -9.30 -13.15
C SER A 57 -2.38 -7.89 -13.64
N ALA A 58 -3.22 -7.79 -14.67
CA ALA A 58 -3.71 -6.50 -15.15
C ALA A 58 -4.49 -5.74 -14.06
N VAL A 59 -5.23 -6.45 -13.22
CA VAL A 59 -5.97 -5.86 -12.09
C VAL A 59 -5.00 -5.21 -11.10
N PHE A 60 -3.93 -5.90 -10.71
CA PHE A 60 -2.91 -5.34 -9.83
C PHE A 60 -2.30 -4.07 -10.42
N LEU A 61 -1.91 -4.10 -11.68
CA LEU A 61 -1.29 -2.95 -12.35
C LEU A 61 -2.26 -1.76 -12.46
N THR A 62 -3.53 -2.03 -12.71
CA THR A 62 -4.56 -0.99 -12.88
C THR A 62 -4.83 -0.22 -11.60
N VAL A 63 -4.91 -0.91 -10.45
CA VAL A 63 -5.32 -0.28 -9.17
C VAL A 63 -4.15 0.14 -8.29
N ASN A 64 -2.93 -0.02 -8.74
CA ASN A 64 -1.73 0.31 -7.95
C ASN A 64 -0.79 1.31 -8.60
N ARG A 65 -1.25 2.05 -9.60
CA ARG A 65 -0.45 3.13 -10.21
C ARG A 65 -0.09 4.22 -9.21
N ASN A 66 1.03 4.87 -9.43
CA ASN A 66 1.55 5.98 -8.62
C ASN A 66 1.88 5.61 -7.16
N LYS A 67 1.96 4.32 -6.83
CA LYS A 67 2.35 3.85 -5.52
C LYS A 67 3.79 3.36 -5.50
N ARG A 68 4.41 3.40 -4.33
CA ARG A 68 5.64 2.68 -4.02
C ARG A 68 5.30 1.43 -3.23
N SER A 69 6.03 0.35 -3.44
CA SER A 69 5.85 -0.90 -2.69
C SER A 69 7.03 -1.17 -1.78
N VAL A 70 6.74 -1.65 -0.57
CA VAL A 70 7.73 -2.10 0.40
C VAL A 70 7.28 -3.46 0.93
N ALA A 71 8.16 -4.45 0.83
CA ALA A 71 7.93 -5.76 1.42
C ALA A 71 8.37 -5.74 2.88
N LEU A 72 7.43 -5.94 3.80
CA LEU A 72 7.69 -6.04 5.24
C LEU A 72 6.97 -7.24 5.83
N ASP A 73 7.69 -8.05 6.60
CA ASP A 73 7.08 -9.09 7.41
C ASP A 73 6.58 -8.50 8.74
N LEU A 74 5.29 -8.15 8.77
CA LEU A 74 4.67 -7.56 9.95
C LEU A 74 4.42 -8.57 11.08
N ALA A 75 4.69 -9.86 10.87
CA ALA A 75 4.68 -10.86 11.93
C ALA A 75 5.96 -10.84 12.76
N ARG A 76 7.02 -10.20 12.26
CA ARG A 76 8.31 -10.11 12.95
C ARG A 76 8.50 -8.75 13.61
N PRO A 77 9.17 -8.71 14.79
CA PRO A 77 9.44 -7.43 15.49
C PRO A 77 10.21 -6.41 14.64
N GLU A 78 11.12 -6.86 13.80
CA GLU A 78 11.91 -6.00 12.91
C GLU A 78 11.03 -5.32 11.86
N GLY A 79 10.07 -6.06 11.29
CA GLY A 79 9.08 -5.51 10.34
C GLY A 79 8.18 -4.49 11.00
N HIS A 80 7.72 -4.76 12.22
CA HIS A 80 6.97 -3.79 13.03
C HIS A 80 7.76 -2.51 13.30
N ALA A 81 9.05 -2.62 13.62
CA ALA A 81 9.90 -1.47 13.89
C ALA A 81 10.03 -0.57 12.64
N VAL A 82 10.24 -1.16 11.47
CA VAL A 82 10.30 -0.42 10.20
C VAL A 82 8.95 0.25 9.89
N PHE A 83 7.84 -0.47 10.06
CA PHE A 83 6.51 0.08 9.86
C PHE A 83 6.23 1.27 10.78
N ALA A 84 6.57 1.16 12.07
CA ALA A 84 6.42 2.25 13.03
C ALA A 84 7.24 3.48 12.64
N ARG A 85 8.46 3.29 12.12
CA ARG A 85 9.30 4.40 11.62
C ARG A 85 8.69 5.06 10.39
N LEU A 86 8.13 4.28 9.48
CA LEU A 86 7.43 4.83 8.31
C LEU A 86 6.20 5.64 8.71
N ALA A 87 5.44 5.15 9.70
CA ALA A 87 4.24 5.82 10.21
C ALA A 87 4.58 7.06 11.05
N GLY A 88 5.68 7.03 11.81
CA GLY A 88 6.12 8.12 12.69
C GLY A 88 7.04 9.14 12.03
N GLY A 89 7.38 8.96 10.74
CA GLY A 89 8.21 9.92 10.00
C GLY A 89 7.56 11.29 9.95
N ARG A 90 8.38 12.35 10.04
CA ARG A 90 7.96 13.76 9.98
C ARG A 90 7.25 14.09 8.66
N SER A 91 6.00 13.73 8.55
CA SER A 91 5.10 14.32 7.57
C SER A 91 4.02 15.09 8.30
N ARG A 92 3.79 16.31 7.89
CA ARG A 92 2.61 17.09 8.32
C ARG A 92 1.39 16.39 7.72
N GLY A 93 0.80 15.46 8.44
CA GLY A 93 -0.40 14.79 7.95
C GLY A 93 -0.77 13.61 8.83
N SER A 94 -2.02 13.54 9.20
CA SER A 94 -2.62 12.44 9.93
C SER A 94 -2.52 11.14 9.15
N THR A 95 -2.07 10.09 9.81
CA THR A 95 -2.07 8.73 9.30
C THR A 95 -3.52 8.26 9.16
N CYS A 96 -4.03 8.17 7.95
CA CYS A 96 -5.29 7.47 7.72
C CYS A 96 -5.03 5.97 7.81
N SER A 97 -5.27 5.40 8.98
CA SER A 97 -5.16 3.96 9.21
C SER A 97 -6.48 3.31 8.81
N CYS A 98 -6.53 2.68 7.66
CA CYS A 98 -7.60 1.74 7.32
C CYS A 98 -7.47 0.47 8.17
N ARG A 99 -7.75 0.57 9.48
CA ARG A 99 -7.63 -0.55 10.44
C ARG A 99 -8.67 -1.65 10.30
N ARG A 100 -9.64 -1.56 9.40
CA ARG A 100 -10.84 -2.42 9.46
C ARG A 100 -10.76 -3.73 8.66
N TRP A 101 -9.64 -4.04 8.02
CA TRP A 101 -9.48 -5.30 7.28
C TRP A 101 -8.29 -6.16 7.71
N ALA A 102 -7.77 -5.92 8.92
CA ALA A 102 -6.78 -6.81 9.54
C ALA A 102 -7.45 -8.06 10.18
N GLY A 103 -8.49 -8.57 9.58
CA GLY A 103 -9.04 -9.86 9.89
C GLY A 103 -8.31 -10.93 9.09
N SER A 104 -7.42 -11.66 9.74
CA SER A 104 -6.76 -12.86 9.18
C SER A 104 -5.45 -12.63 8.42
N TRP A 105 -4.46 -12.10 9.11
CA TRP A 105 -3.06 -12.44 8.81
C TRP A 105 -2.63 -13.59 9.72
N ARG A 106 -3.03 -14.82 9.39
CA ARG A 106 -2.46 -16.05 9.95
C ARG A 106 -1.77 -16.83 8.87
#